data_44686f217cc28fab278445a49265da53
#
_entry.id   44686f217cc28fab278445a49265da53
#
_cell.length_a   1.000
_cell.length_b   1.000
_cell.length_c   1.000
_cell.angle_alpha   90.00
_cell.angle_beta   90.00
_cell.angle_gamma   90.00
#
_symmetry.space_group_name_H-M   'P 1'
#
loop_
_entity.id
_entity.type
_entity.pdbx_description
1 polymer ?
#
loop_
_entity_poly.entity_id
_entity_poly.type
_entity_poly.pdbx_seq_one_letter_code
_entity_poly.pdbx_strand_id
1 'polypeptide(L)'
;QRVPWQGHTTRYAVPAIYEEIKRHGTTLLFVNTRSQAELLFQELWRINDETLPIALHHGSLDAGQRRKVEAAMARNALRAVVATSTLDLGIDWGDIDLVIHVGAPKGASRLAQRIGRANHRMDEPSRAILVPSNRFEVLECEAAIEASDEGAQDTPPGGEGALDVLSQHVLGVACAAPFDADELFAEVRS
;
A
#
# COMPACT_ATOMS: atom_id res chain seq x y z
N GLN A 1 -25.88 -0.56 0.97
CA GLN A 1 -25.58 0.79 1.52
C GLN A 1 -25.19 1.69 0.36
N ARG A 2 -25.67 2.96 0.37
CA ARG A 2 -25.35 3.90 -0.73
C ARG A 2 -24.14 4.72 -0.36
N VAL A 3 -23.16 4.80 -1.27
CA VAL A 3 -22.00 5.70 -1.14
C VAL A 3 -22.50 7.15 -1.05
N PRO A 4 -22.06 7.95 -0.06
CA PRO A 4 -22.48 9.33 0.09
C PRO A 4 -22.00 10.20 -1.09
N TRP A 5 -22.71 11.31 -1.33
CA TRP A 5 -22.35 12.24 -2.40
C TRP A 5 -21.01 12.92 -2.15
N GLN A 6 -20.80 13.38 -0.92
CA GLN A 6 -19.64 14.15 -0.49
C GLN A 6 -19.13 13.65 0.86
N GLY A 7 -17.91 14.04 1.19
CA GLY A 7 -17.25 13.72 2.45
C GLY A 7 -16.08 12.77 2.27
N HIS A 8 -15.31 12.62 3.34
CA HIS A 8 -14.13 11.76 3.40
C HIS A 8 -14.28 10.68 4.48
N THR A 9 -15.53 10.45 4.94
CA THR A 9 -15.78 9.47 5.99
C THR A 9 -16.37 8.20 5.38
N THR A 10 -15.79 7.08 5.73
CA THR A 10 -16.24 5.75 5.29
C THR A 10 -17.12 5.06 6.33
N ARG A 11 -17.73 5.81 7.26
CA ARG A 11 -18.60 5.27 8.32
C ARG A 11 -19.70 4.35 7.81
N TYR A 12 -20.23 4.65 6.63
CA TYR A 12 -21.28 3.84 6.00
C TYR A 12 -20.82 2.40 5.71
N ALA A 13 -19.52 2.21 5.47
CA ALA A 13 -18.94 0.92 5.11
C ALA A 13 -18.34 0.17 6.31
N VAL A 14 -18.15 0.81 7.46
CA VAL A 14 -17.50 0.21 8.64
C VAL A 14 -18.12 -1.13 9.05
N PRO A 15 -19.46 -1.30 9.10
CA PRO A 15 -20.04 -2.60 9.42
C PRO A 15 -19.70 -3.69 8.39
N ALA A 16 -19.70 -3.34 7.09
CA ALA A 16 -19.34 -4.30 6.04
C ALA A 16 -17.84 -4.65 6.09
N ILE A 17 -16.98 -3.67 6.34
CA ILE A 17 -15.54 -3.89 6.55
C ILE A 17 -15.31 -4.84 7.73
N TYR A 18 -16.03 -4.64 8.84
CA TYR A 18 -15.90 -5.50 10.00
C TYR A 18 -16.33 -6.95 9.72
N GLU A 19 -17.40 -7.15 8.95
CA GLU A 19 -17.81 -8.49 8.51
C GLU A 19 -16.75 -9.15 7.62
N GLU A 20 -16.06 -8.39 6.75
CA GLU A 20 -14.95 -8.95 5.98
C GLU A 20 -13.75 -9.32 6.88
N ILE A 21 -13.44 -8.52 7.89
CA ILE A 21 -12.40 -8.86 8.88
C ILE A 21 -12.72 -10.16 9.60
N LYS A 22 -13.98 -10.40 9.93
CA LYS A 22 -14.40 -11.66 10.58
C LYS A 22 -14.24 -12.88 9.69
N ARG A 23 -14.42 -12.73 8.39
CA ARG A 23 -14.36 -13.84 7.41
C ARG A 23 -12.94 -14.25 7.01
N HIS A 24 -11.95 -13.37 7.22
CA HIS A 24 -10.57 -13.58 6.79
C HIS A 24 -9.64 -13.77 7.99
N GLY A 25 -8.48 -14.38 7.80
CA GLY A 25 -7.46 -14.56 8.84
C GLY A 25 -6.81 -13.23 9.22
N THR A 26 -6.08 -12.60 8.30
CA THR A 26 -5.49 -11.27 8.50
C THR A 26 -5.91 -10.32 7.39
N THR A 27 -6.50 -9.18 7.76
CA THR A 27 -6.93 -8.13 6.83
C THR A 27 -6.05 -6.89 7.00
N LEU A 28 -5.48 -6.40 5.90
CA LEU A 28 -4.72 -5.16 5.88
C LEU A 28 -5.59 -4.03 5.28
N LEU A 29 -5.86 -2.99 6.07
CA LEU A 29 -6.69 -1.86 5.66
C LEU A 29 -5.79 -0.65 5.38
N PHE A 30 -5.69 -0.24 4.13
CA PHE A 30 -4.97 0.97 3.75
C PHE A 30 -5.89 2.18 3.70
N VAL A 31 -5.42 3.29 4.23
CA VAL A 31 -6.04 4.61 4.12
C VAL A 31 -5.02 5.64 3.63
N ASN A 32 -5.51 6.78 3.13
CA ASN A 32 -4.64 7.78 2.51
C ASN A 32 -3.99 8.74 3.52
N THR A 33 -4.61 8.95 4.67
CA THR A 33 -4.12 9.89 5.68
C THR A 33 -4.11 9.29 7.07
N ARG A 34 -3.26 9.84 7.95
CA ARG A 34 -3.21 9.49 9.37
C ARG A 34 -4.56 9.68 10.05
N SER A 35 -5.23 10.82 9.82
CA SER A 35 -6.52 11.10 10.43
C SER A 35 -7.59 10.08 10.03
N GLN A 36 -7.58 9.64 8.77
CA GLN A 36 -8.46 8.55 8.32
C GLN A 36 -8.12 7.22 9.01
N ALA A 37 -6.83 6.92 9.23
CA ALA A 37 -6.41 5.70 9.92
C ALA A 37 -6.91 5.68 11.37
N GLU A 38 -6.70 6.78 12.10
CA GLU A 38 -7.14 6.91 13.48
C GLU A 38 -8.67 6.83 13.61
N LEU A 39 -9.41 7.52 12.72
CA LEU A 39 -10.87 7.50 12.70
C LEU A 39 -11.42 6.12 12.37
N LEU A 40 -10.91 5.47 11.33
CA LEU A 40 -11.34 4.14 10.93
C LEU A 40 -11.06 3.12 12.04
N PHE A 41 -9.88 3.19 12.66
CA PHE A 41 -9.52 2.34 13.79
C PHE A 41 -10.49 2.52 14.96
N GLN A 42 -10.81 3.77 15.33
CA GLN A 42 -11.78 4.05 16.41
C GLN A 42 -13.18 3.51 16.09
N GLU A 43 -13.66 3.69 14.86
CA GLU A 43 -14.98 3.19 14.44
C GLU A 43 -15.03 1.66 14.43
N LEU A 44 -13.98 0.98 13.95
CA LEU A 44 -13.87 -0.48 14.02
C LEU A 44 -13.80 -0.95 15.47
N TRP A 45 -13.02 -0.28 16.32
CA TRP A 45 -12.91 -0.63 17.73
C TRP A 45 -14.24 -0.50 18.47
N ARG A 46 -15.05 0.50 18.12
CA ARG A 46 -16.37 0.73 18.73
C ARG A 46 -17.37 -0.39 18.45
N ILE A 47 -17.28 -1.04 17.28
CA ILE A 47 -18.19 -2.12 16.87
C ILE A 47 -17.59 -3.52 17.06
N ASN A 48 -16.39 -3.60 17.62
CA ASN A 48 -15.62 -4.84 17.80
C ASN A 48 -16.20 -5.67 18.96
N ASP A 49 -17.37 -6.26 18.75
CA ASP A 49 -18.10 -7.09 19.70
C ASP A 49 -17.42 -8.44 19.98
N GLU A 50 -16.67 -8.97 19.01
CA GLU A 50 -15.90 -10.21 19.15
C GLU A 50 -14.49 -10.00 19.73
N THR A 51 -14.15 -8.78 20.15
CA THR A 51 -12.81 -8.45 20.69
C THR A 51 -11.64 -8.89 19.81
N LEU A 52 -11.82 -8.78 18.49
CA LEU A 52 -10.80 -9.14 17.54
C LEU A 52 -9.54 -8.27 17.72
N PRO A 53 -8.34 -8.82 17.59
CA PRO A 53 -7.09 -8.06 17.69
C PRO A 53 -6.91 -7.18 16.44
N ILE A 54 -7.34 -5.93 16.53
CA ILE A 54 -7.20 -4.90 15.50
C ILE A 54 -6.13 -3.92 15.94
N ALA A 55 -5.20 -3.57 15.06
CA ALA A 55 -4.12 -2.65 15.33
C ALA A 55 -4.12 -1.44 14.39
N LEU A 56 -3.42 -0.38 14.80
CA LEU A 56 -3.19 0.83 14.03
C LEU A 56 -1.70 0.98 13.73
N HIS A 57 -1.34 1.33 12.48
CA HIS A 57 0.03 1.56 12.07
C HIS A 57 0.18 2.77 11.15
N HIS A 58 0.85 3.81 11.61
CA HIS A 58 1.23 4.98 10.80
C HIS A 58 2.51 5.64 11.33
N GLY A 59 3.15 6.48 10.50
CA GLY A 59 4.46 7.06 10.77
C GLY A 59 4.57 7.95 12.02
N SER A 60 3.45 8.47 12.53
CA SER A 60 3.44 9.30 13.75
C SER A 60 3.30 8.52 15.05
N LEU A 61 3.12 7.20 14.99
CA LEU A 61 3.17 6.37 16.19
C LEU A 61 4.61 6.27 16.69
N ASP A 62 4.75 6.09 18.01
CA ASP A 62 6.04 5.79 18.63
C ASP A 62 6.69 4.56 17.97
N ALA A 63 8.01 4.58 17.81
CA ALA A 63 8.76 3.52 17.15
C ALA A 63 8.61 2.16 17.87
N GLY A 64 8.46 2.17 19.19
CA GLY A 64 8.24 0.97 19.99
C GLY A 64 6.85 0.37 19.74
N GLN A 65 5.82 1.21 19.57
CA GLN A 65 4.46 0.77 19.22
C GLN A 65 4.43 0.18 17.83
N ARG A 66 5.05 0.83 16.84
CA ARG A 66 5.13 0.31 15.47
C ARG A 66 5.77 -1.08 15.43
N ARG A 67 6.94 -1.25 16.08
CA ARG A 67 7.62 -2.54 16.17
C ARG A 67 6.77 -3.63 16.83
N LYS A 68 5.95 -3.29 17.83
CA LYS A 68 5.02 -4.26 18.46
C LYS A 68 3.96 -4.72 17.47
N VAL A 69 3.38 -3.81 16.69
CA VAL A 69 2.39 -4.15 15.64
C VAL A 69 3.05 -5.01 14.56
N GLU A 70 4.21 -4.61 14.07
CA GLU A 70 5.00 -5.36 13.08
C GLU A 70 5.32 -6.78 13.56
N ALA A 71 5.81 -6.92 14.79
CA ALA A 71 6.07 -8.21 15.38
C ALA A 71 4.80 -9.06 15.60
N ALA A 72 3.66 -8.45 15.86
CA ALA A 72 2.39 -9.15 15.98
C ALA A 72 1.86 -9.61 14.61
N MET A 73 2.04 -8.79 13.57
CA MET A 73 1.73 -9.18 12.18
C MET A 73 2.56 -10.39 11.74
N ALA A 74 3.88 -10.34 11.91
CA ALA A 74 4.80 -11.43 11.52
C ALA A 74 4.45 -12.79 12.20
N ARG A 75 3.74 -12.76 13.32
CA ARG A 75 3.26 -13.96 14.02
C ARG A 75 1.80 -14.32 13.71
N ASN A 76 1.17 -13.63 12.76
CA ASN A 76 -0.26 -13.78 12.46
C ASN A 76 -1.17 -13.61 13.70
N ALA A 77 -0.76 -12.75 14.65
CA ALA A 77 -1.49 -12.52 15.90
C ALA A 77 -2.57 -11.42 15.78
N LEU A 78 -2.72 -10.80 14.62
CA LEU A 78 -3.69 -9.73 14.36
C LEU A 78 -4.73 -10.18 13.33
N ARG A 79 -5.98 -9.78 13.56
CA ARG A 79 -7.08 -9.98 12.61
C ARG A 79 -7.17 -8.85 11.60
N ALA A 80 -6.81 -7.64 12.02
CA ALA A 80 -6.76 -6.51 11.11
C ALA A 80 -5.70 -5.49 11.51
N VAL A 81 -5.14 -4.80 10.51
CA VAL A 81 -4.28 -3.65 10.73
C VAL A 81 -4.74 -2.50 9.86
N VAL A 82 -5.04 -1.36 10.47
CA VAL A 82 -5.33 -0.11 9.77
C VAL A 82 -4.03 0.64 9.59
N ALA A 83 -3.64 0.91 8.34
CA ALA A 83 -2.35 1.49 8.03
C ALA A 83 -2.41 2.61 6.98
N THR A 84 -1.43 3.49 7.02
CA THR A 84 -1.10 4.40 5.91
C THR A 84 -0.02 3.78 5.02
N SER A 85 0.59 4.58 4.14
CA SER A 85 1.70 4.15 3.27
C SER A 85 2.94 3.58 4.00
N THR A 86 2.97 3.60 5.32
CA THR A 86 4.09 3.03 6.10
C THR A 86 4.26 1.53 5.92
N LEU A 87 3.24 0.84 5.46
CA LEU A 87 3.25 -0.59 5.14
C LEU A 87 3.29 -0.89 3.62
N ASP A 88 3.48 0.13 2.77
CA ASP A 88 3.58 -0.07 1.31
C ASP A 88 4.88 -0.82 0.93
N LEU A 89 5.93 -0.72 1.72
CA LEU A 89 7.27 -1.22 1.42
C LEU A 89 7.73 -2.36 2.36
N GLY A 90 8.19 -3.41 1.74
CA GLY A 90 9.39 -4.22 2.00
C GLY A 90 9.58 -4.99 3.30
N ILE A 91 8.57 -5.40 4.06
CA ILE A 91 8.75 -6.34 5.18
C ILE A 91 7.84 -7.55 4.98
N ASP A 92 8.31 -8.72 5.35
CA ASP A 92 7.49 -9.92 5.43
C ASP A 92 6.48 -9.76 6.58
N TRP A 93 5.23 -9.49 6.22
CA TRP A 93 4.17 -9.20 7.17
C TRP A 93 3.40 -10.45 7.63
N GLY A 94 3.87 -11.64 7.28
CA GLY A 94 3.11 -12.86 7.48
C GLY A 94 2.00 -13.07 6.42
N ASP A 95 1.09 -13.97 6.70
CA ASP A 95 -0.02 -14.30 5.79
C ASP A 95 -1.11 -13.22 5.86
N ILE A 96 -1.25 -12.44 4.80
CA ILE A 96 -2.34 -11.48 4.61
C ILE A 96 -3.35 -12.07 3.63
N ASP A 97 -4.59 -12.28 4.06
CA ASP A 97 -5.64 -12.90 3.23
C ASP A 97 -6.41 -11.87 2.42
N LEU A 98 -6.56 -10.67 2.94
CA LEU A 98 -7.35 -9.61 2.31
C LEU A 98 -6.68 -8.24 2.46
N VAL A 99 -6.68 -7.48 1.38
CA VAL A 99 -6.37 -6.04 1.40
C VAL A 99 -7.66 -5.25 1.18
N ILE A 100 -7.93 -4.28 2.05
CA ILE A 100 -9.02 -3.31 1.87
C ILE A 100 -8.38 -1.92 1.72
N HIS A 101 -8.68 -1.25 0.63
CA HIS A 101 -8.26 0.13 0.42
C HIS A 101 -9.44 1.07 0.65
N VAL A 102 -9.33 1.91 1.66
CA VAL A 102 -10.38 2.84 2.10
C VAL A 102 -10.05 4.26 1.62
N GLY A 103 -10.92 4.81 0.80
CA GLY A 103 -10.66 5.97 -0.04
C GLY A 103 -10.16 5.57 -1.43
N ALA A 104 -10.07 6.52 -2.36
CA ALA A 104 -9.50 6.25 -3.67
C ALA A 104 -7.99 6.00 -3.59
N PRO A 105 -7.45 5.02 -4.33
CA PRO A 105 -6.01 4.81 -4.39
C PRO A 105 -5.32 5.97 -5.10
N LYS A 106 -4.15 6.35 -4.62
CA LYS A 106 -3.33 7.38 -5.28
C LYS A 106 -2.42 6.74 -6.33
N GLY A 107 -3.04 6.32 -7.45
CA GLY A 107 -2.38 5.73 -8.60
C GLY A 107 -2.47 4.20 -8.66
N ALA A 108 -2.48 3.67 -9.88
CA ALA A 108 -2.60 2.24 -10.17
C ALA A 108 -1.38 1.45 -9.67
N SER A 109 -0.17 1.97 -9.82
CA SER A 109 1.06 1.33 -9.33
C SER A 109 1.05 1.12 -7.83
N ARG A 110 0.57 2.11 -7.06
CA ARG A 110 0.45 1.98 -5.61
C ARG A 110 -0.63 0.98 -5.21
N LEU A 111 -1.75 0.96 -5.94
CA LEU A 111 -2.79 -0.04 -5.74
C LEU A 111 -2.23 -1.44 -5.96
N ALA A 112 -1.54 -1.68 -7.08
CA ALA A 112 -0.91 -2.95 -7.39
C ALA A 112 0.10 -3.40 -6.31
N GLN A 113 0.94 -2.47 -5.81
CA GLN A 113 1.86 -2.75 -4.70
C GLN A 113 1.14 -3.18 -3.42
N ARG A 114 -0.01 -2.57 -3.11
CA ARG A 114 -0.82 -2.91 -1.93
C ARG A 114 -1.55 -4.23 -2.09
N ILE A 115 -2.14 -4.47 -3.26
CA ILE A 115 -2.79 -5.75 -3.59
C ILE A 115 -1.78 -6.90 -3.53
N GLY A 116 -0.58 -6.69 -4.05
CA GLY A 116 0.51 -7.67 -3.99
C GLY A 116 1.00 -8.03 -2.59
N ARG A 117 0.43 -7.42 -1.53
CA ARG A 117 0.66 -7.83 -0.13
C ARG A 117 -0.27 -8.94 0.33
N ALA A 118 -1.40 -9.15 -0.36
CA ALA A 118 -2.29 -10.25 -0.07
C ALA A 118 -1.82 -11.53 -0.78
N ASN A 119 -1.96 -12.66 -0.09
CA ASN A 119 -1.69 -13.99 -0.63
C ASN A 119 -0.30 -14.17 -1.27
N HIS A 120 0.74 -14.27 -0.46
CA HIS A 120 2.06 -14.73 -0.91
C HIS A 120 2.08 -16.22 -1.29
N ARG A 121 0.93 -16.91 -1.26
CA ARG A 121 0.81 -18.28 -1.74
C ARG A 121 0.71 -18.27 -3.26
N MET A 122 1.58 -19.00 -3.92
CA MET A 122 1.66 -19.07 -5.40
C MET A 122 0.38 -19.58 -6.09
N ASP A 123 -0.54 -20.16 -5.31
CA ASP A 123 -1.69 -20.91 -5.84
C ASP A 123 -3.04 -20.16 -5.69
N GLU A 124 -3.07 -18.98 -5.05
CA GLU A 124 -4.32 -18.24 -4.87
C GLU A 124 -4.19 -16.78 -5.33
N PRO A 125 -5.21 -16.25 -6.04
CA PRO A 125 -5.19 -14.84 -6.47
C PRO A 125 -5.28 -13.91 -5.26
N SER A 126 -4.52 -12.82 -5.29
CA SER A 126 -4.63 -11.74 -4.32
C SER A 126 -6.02 -11.12 -4.35
N ARG A 127 -6.64 -10.91 -3.19
CA ARG A 127 -7.96 -10.29 -3.07
C ARG A 127 -7.83 -8.88 -2.50
N ALA A 128 -8.50 -7.94 -3.16
CA ALA A 128 -8.59 -6.58 -2.68
C ALA A 128 -10.02 -6.05 -2.80
N ILE A 129 -10.40 -5.17 -1.85
CA ILE A 129 -11.67 -4.46 -1.84
C ILE A 129 -11.37 -2.96 -1.80
N LEU A 130 -11.95 -2.21 -2.73
CA LEU A 130 -11.89 -0.75 -2.73
C LEU A 130 -13.16 -0.19 -2.12
N VAL A 131 -13.01 0.72 -1.15
CA VAL A 131 -14.11 1.35 -0.42
C VAL A 131 -14.04 2.85 -0.61
N PRO A 132 -14.74 3.41 -1.62
CA PRO A 132 -14.73 4.85 -1.88
C PRO A 132 -15.40 5.62 -0.74
N SER A 133 -14.90 6.80 -0.39
CA SER A 133 -15.49 7.67 0.64
C SER A 133 -16.69 8.47 0.11
N ASN A 134 -16.73 8.71 -1.19
CA ASN A 134 -17.78 9.48 -1.86
C ASN A 134 -17.94 9.01 -3.32
N ARG A 135 -18.93 9.58 -4.01
CA ARG A 135 -19.25 9.16 -5.40
C ARG A 135 -18.17 9.51 -6.43
N PHE A 136 -17.39 10.55 -6.20
CA PHE A 136 -16.28 10.87 -7.11
C PHE A 136 -15.17 9.84 -6.99
N GLU A 137 -14.87 9.38 -5.77
CA GLU A 137 -13.90 8.31 -5.55
C GLU A 137 -14.34 6.96 -6.14
N VAL A 138 -15.63 6.75 -6.44
CA VAL A 138 -16.07 5.55 -7.18
C VAL A 138 -15.41 5.53 -8.56
N LEU A 139 -15.46 6.65 -9.28
CA LEU A 139 -14.84 6.77 -10.60
C LEU A 139 -13.31 6.58 -10.54
N GLU A 140 -12.68 7.14 -9.50
CA GLU A 140 -11.24 6.96 -9.29
C GLU A 140 -10.89 5.49 -8.98
N CYS A 141 -11.71 4.80 -8.20
CA CYS A 141 -11.55 3.38 -7.94
C CYS A 141 -11.74 2.53 -9.20
N GLU A 142 -12.76 2.83 -10.02
CA GLU A 142 -12.99 2.14 -11.30
C GLU A 142 -11.82 2.35 -12.25
N ALA A 143 -11.35 3.58 -12.42
CA ALA A 143 -10.17 3.88 -13.24
C ALA A 143 -8.90 3.18 -12.75
N ALA A 144 -8.72 3.06 -11.44
CA ALA A 144 -7.56 2.36 -10.87
C ALA A 144 -7.62 0.83 -11.10
N ILE A 145 -8.82 0.24 -11.07
CA ILE A 145 -9.03 -1.17 -11.42
C ILE A 145 -8.73 -1.40 -12.89
N GLU A 146 -9.32 -0.59 -13.77
CA GLU A 146 -9.11 -0.68 -15.22
C GLU A 146 -7.63 -0.55 -15.59
N ALA A 147 -6.94 0.47 -15.05
CA ALA A 147 -5.50 0.64 -15.24
C ALA A 147 -4.67 -0.54 -14.71
N SER A 148 -5.10 -1.17 -13.62
CA SER A 148 -4.44 -2.36 -13.08
C SER A 148 -4.63 -3.58 -14.01
N ASP A 149 -5.83 -3.77 -14.55
CA ASP A 149 -6.15 -4.87 -15.46
C ASP A 149 -5.43 -4.73 -16.81
N GLU A 150 -5.27 -3.48 -17.29
CA GLU A 150 -4.52 -3.16 -18.51
C GLU A 150 -2.99 -3.18 -18.31
N GLY A 151 -2.51 -3.32 -17.07
CA GLY A 151 -1.10 -3.20 -16.74
C GLY A 151 -0.53 -1.79 -16.93
N ALA A 152 -1.41 -0.78 -17.02
CA ALA A 152 -1.04 0.62 -17.14
C ALA A 152 -0.53 1.14 -15.79
N GLN A 153 0.77 1.37 -15.69
CA GLN A 153 1.39 1.91 -14.48
C GLN A 153 1.56 3.42 -14.58
N ASP A 154 1.43 4.13 -13.46
CA ASP A 154 1.68 5.58 -13.35
C ASP A 154 3.17 5.93 -13.49
N THR A 155 3.98 5.01 -13.96
CA THR A 155 5.40 5.24 -14.18
C THR A 155 5.54 6.10 -15.43
N PRO A 156 6.11 7.29 -15.37
CA PRO A 156 6.42 8.03 -16.57
C PRO A 156 7.27 7.13 -17.48
N PRO A 157 7.06 7.18 -18.81
CA PRO A 157 7.92 6.46 -19.73
C PRO A 157 9.37 6.75 -19.36
N GLY A 158 10.18 5.69 -19.26
CA GLY A 158 11.55 5.77 -18.79
C GLY A 158 12.23 6.94 -19.47
N GLY A 159 12.53 7.99 -18.69
CA GLY A 159 13.24 9.16 -19.20
C GLY A 159 14.61 8.71 -19.68
N GLU A 160 15.16 9.43 -20.67
CA GLU A 160 16.57 9.33 -20.99
C GLU A 160 17.36 9.34 -19.68
N GLY A 161 18.31 8.42 -19.51
CA GLY A 161 18.95 8.12 -18.24
C GLY A 161 19.37 9.36 -17.44
N ALA A 162 19.17 9.34 -16.16
CA ALA A 162 19.42 10.46 -15.27
C ALA A 162 20.89 10.89 -15.31
N LEU A 163 21.15 12.13 -15.75
CA LEU A 163 22.50 12.66 -15.89
C LEU A 163 23.30 12.71 -14.57
N ASP A 164 22.62 12.80 -13.45
CA ASP A 164 23.22 12.75 -12.12
C ASP A 164 23.75 11.33 -11.80
N VAL A 165 23.05 10.28 -12.19
CA VAL A 165 23.50 8.89 -12.06
C VAL A 165 24.73 8.65 -12.96
N LEU A 166 24.66 9.13 -14.22
CA LEU A 166 25.80 9.06 -15.13
C LEU A 166 27.01 9.81 -14.55
N SER A 167 26.80 11.00 -14.01
CA SER A 167 27.87 11.78 -13.39
C SER A 167 28.52 11.06 -12.20
N GLN A 168 27.71 10.38 -11.37
CA GLN A 168 28.21 9.57 -10.26
C GLN A 168 29.02 8.37 -10.76
N HIS A 169 28.57 7.71 -11.82
CA HIS A 169 29.29 6.59 -12.43
C HIS A 169 30.64 7.05 -12.98
N VAL A 170 30.65 8.10 -13.79
CA VAL A 170 31.89 8.69 -14.34
C VAL A 170 32.87 9.12 -13.23
N LEU A 171 32.36 9.76 -12.17
CA LEU A 171 33.17 10.14 -11.02
C LEU A 171 33.77 8.91 -10.32
N GLY A 172 32.98 7.85 -10.15
CA GLY A 172 33.45 6.60 -9.55
C GLY A 172 34.57 5.95 -10.33
N VAL A 173 34.43 5.88 -11.67
CA VAL A 173 35.48 5.36 -12.56
C VAL A 173 36.74 6.25 -12.50
N ALA A 174 36.57 7.56 -12.56
CA ALA A 174 37.71 8.51 -12.49
C ALA A 174 38.48 8.48 -11.17
N CYS A 175 37.80 8.16 -10.06
CA CYS A 175 38.46 7.99 -8.76
C CYS A 175 39.21 6.66 -8.66
N ALA A 176 38.87 5.67 -9.44
CA ALA A 176 39.49 4.34 -9.38
C ALA A 176 40.79 4.30 -10.22
N ALA A 177 40.76 4.83 -11.46
CA ALA A 177 41.91 4.85 -12.38
C ALA A 177 41.66 5.83 -13.54
N PRO A 178 42.70 6.27 -14.29
CA PRO A 178 42.53 6.92 -15.57
C PRO A 178 41.76 6.03 -16.54
N PHE A 179 40.81 6.59 -17.29
CA PHE A 179 39.96 5.86 -18.25
C PHE A 179 39.90 6.55 -19.59
N ASP A 180 39.60 5.80 -20.64
CA ASP A 180 39.31 6.34 -21.97
C ASP A 180 37.83 6.75 -22.04
N ALA A 181 37.59 7.98 -22.50
CA ALA A 181 36.25 8.54 -22.54
C ALA A 181 35.35 7.87 -23.58
N ASP A 182 35.91 7.43 -24.71
CA ASP A 182 35.15 6.77 -25.78
C ASP A 182 34.77 5.34 -25.39
N GLU A 183 35.66 4.63 -24.68
CA GLU A 183 35.38 3.32 -24.14
C GLU A 183 34.27 3.38 -23.09
N LEU A 184 34.35 4.32 -22.14
CA LEU A 184 33.31 4.51 -21.11
C LEU A 184 31.97 4.94 -21.73
N PHE A 185 32.01 5.79 -22.77
CA PHE A 185 30.81 6.20 -23.48
C PHE A 185 30.13 5.01 -24.19
N ALA A 186 30.91 4.11 -24.79
CA ALA A 186 30.38 2.91 -25.41
C ALA A 186 29.77 1.96 -24.39
N GLU A 187 30.40 1.80 -23.20
CA GLU A 187 29.88 1.00 -22.08
C GLU A 187 28.51 1.50 -21.58
N VAL A 188 28.39 2.82 -21.38
CA VAL A 188 27.16 3.43 -20.85
C VAL A 188 26.01 3.39 -21.86
N ARG A 189 26.27 3.25 -23.16
CA ARG A 189 25.25 3.15 -24.22
C ARG A 189 24.82 1.72 -24.54
N SER A 190 25.50 0.71 -24.04
CA SER A 190 25.17 -0.70 -24.27
C SER A 190 24.02 -1.15 -23.36
#